data_e3b313d492467557c3561a64af8e913a
#
_entry.id   e3b313d492467557c3561a64af8e913a
#
_cell.length_a   1.000
_cell.length_b   1.000
_cell.length_c   1.000
_cell.angle_alpha   90.00
_cell.angle_beta   90.00
_cell.angle_gamma   90.00
#
_symmetry.space_group_name_H-M   'P 1'
#
loop_
_entity.id
_entity.type
_entity.pdbx_description
1 polymer ?
#
loop_
_entity_poly.entity_id
_entity_poly.type
_entity_poly.pdbx_seq_one_letter_code
_entity_poly.pdbx_strand_id
1 'polypeptide(L)'
;APIDVKPESFKCMHDMTPVRGFFVDNIAGDLKGTLAVANSPNGGVYPPGSVVQLFPNEVMVKREQGFNPITKDWEFFELDVTENGSTIRKRGFQDVVNRFGGNCFACHVQAKPQWDLICEDDHGCAALPINDLAIHSLQNTDPRCKQSDPTFMQSVTAWFIRAFTPL
;
A
#
# COMPACT_ATOMS: atom_id res chain seq x y z
N ALA A 1 17.22 -13.02 -7.79
CA ALA A 1 16.44 -13.17 -9.04
C ALA A 1 15.44 -12.03 -9.15
N PRO A 2 15.11 -11.55 -10.34
CA PRO A 2 14.09 -10.51 -10.53
C PRO A 2 12.74 -10.96 -9.97
N ILE A 3 12.04 -10.05 -9.30
CA ILE A 3 10.70 -10.29 -8.77
C ILE A 3 9.70 -9.88 -9.85
N ASP A 4 8.90 -10.82 -10.33
CA ASP A 4 7.89 -10.56 -11.35
C ASP A 4 6.59 -10.08 -10.69
N VAL A 5 6.30 -8.78 -10.84
CA VAL A 5 5.10 -8.15 -10.28
C VAL A 5 4.06 -7.97 -11.38
N LYS A 6 2.94 -8.65 -11.21
CA LYS A 6 1.81 -8.68 -12.15
C LYS A 6 0.51 -8.21 -11.48
N PRO A 7 -0.53 -7.90 -12.23
CA PRO A 7 -1.85 -7.58 -11.66
C PRO A 7 -2.34 -8.62 -10.64
N GLU A 8 -2.12 -9.91 -10.91
CA GLU A 8 -2.50 -11.03 -10.05
C GLU A 8 -1.72 -11.09 -8.74
N SER A 9 -0.61 -10.36 -8.63
CA SER A 9 0.12 -10.20 -7.37
C SER A 9 -0.67 -9.38 -6.34
N PHE A 10 -1.68 -8.63 -6.78
CA PHE A 10 -2.47 -7.72 -5.96
C PHE A 10 -3.89 -8.25 -5.79
N LYS A 11 -4.18 -8.81 -4.63
CA LYS A 11 -5.46 -9.44 -4.26
C LYS A 11 -6.21 -8.60 -3.22
N CYS A 12 -7.35 -9.10 -2.78
CA CYS A 12 -8.11 -8.51 -1.66
C CYS A 12 -7.18 -8.18 -0.49
N MET A 13 -7.28 -6.96 0.05
CA MET A 13 -6.46 -6.54 1.19
C MET A 13 -6.66 -7.41 2.43
N HIS A 14 -7.87 -7.91 2.66
CA HIS A 14 -8.17 -8.78 3.79
C HIS A 14 -7.57 -10.20 3.68
N ASP A 15 -7.03 -10.59 2.51
CA ASP A 15 -6.22 -11.79 2.34
C ASP A 15 -4.75 -11.58 2.75
N MET A 16 -4.34 -10.34 2.99
CA MET A 16 -3.04 -9.96 3.49
C MET A 16 -3.04 -9.95 5.04
N THR A 17 -1.88 -9.79 5.66
CA THR A 17 -1.77 -9.72 7.12
C THR A 17 -1.89 -8.28 7.61
N PRO A 18 -2.82 -7.95 8.51
CA PRO A 18 -2.96 -6.60 9.05
C PRO A 18 -1.82 -6.25 10.01
N VAL A 19 -1.35 -4.99 9.93
CA VAL A 19 -0.36 -4.40 10.83
C VAL A 19 -0.82 -2.99 11.16
N ARG A 20 -1.25 -2.73 12.39
CA ARG A 20 -1.63 -1.40 12.92
C ARG A 20 -2.54 -0.50 12.04
N GLY A 21 -3.14 -0.89 11.02
CA GLY A 21 -3.98 -0.08 10.14
C GLY A 21 -3.61 -0.14 8.67
N PHE A 22 -2.52 -0.83 8.35
CA PHE A 22 -2.17 -1.19 6.98
C PHE A 22 -2.00 -2.71 6.85
N PHE A 23 -1.77 -3.19 5.64
CA PHE A 23 -1.69 -4.62 5.35
C PHE A 23 -0.35 -4.94 4.69
N VAL A 24 0.19 -6.12 5.01
CA VAL A 24 1.43 -6.62 4.41
C VAL A 24 1.28 -8.03 3.86
N ASP A 25 2.06 -8.32 2.84
CA ASP A 25 2.25 -9.65 2.27
C ASP A 25 3.71 -9.77 1.77
N ASN A 26 4.07 -10.92 1.23
CA ASN A 26 5.34 -11.09 0.54
C ASN A 26 5.17 -12.02 -0.66
N ILE A 27 5.34 -11.46 -1.87
CA ILE A 27 5.18 -12.21 -3.13
C ILE A 27 6.38 -13.11 -3.48
N ALA A 28 7.49 -12.97 -2.75
CA ALA A 28 8.66 -13.86 -2.86
C ALA A 28 8.68 -14.97 -1.79
N GLY A 29 7.68 -14.99 -0.88
CA GLY A 29 7.49 -16.06 0.10
C GLY A 29 8.08 -15.78 1.49
N ASP A 30 8.72 -14.63 1.73
CA ASP A 30 9.27 -14.26 3.05
C ASP A 30 8.33 -13.35 3.85
N LEU A 31 7.09 -13.79 4.05
CA LEU A 31 6.14 -13.06 4.88
C LEU A 31 6.63 -12.90 6.33
N LYS A 32 7.35 -13.90 6.85
CA LYS A 32 7.91 -13.84 8.20
C LYS A 32 8.91 -12.70 8.35
N GLY A 33 9.82 -12.55 7.39
CA GLY A 33 10.78 -11.44 7.37
C GLY A 33 10.10 -10.09 7.22
N THR A 34 9.09 -9.99 6.35
CA THR A 34 8.27 -8.78 6.20
C THR A 34 7.60 -8.38 7.51
N LEU A 35 6.95 -9.31 8.20
CA LEU A 35 6.28 -9.07 9.49
C LEU A 35 7.28 -8.71 10.60
N ALA A 36 8.45 -9.32 10.61
CA ALA A 36 9.49 -8.99 11.59
C ALA A 36 9.89 -7.52 11.50
N VAL A 37 10.07 -6.98 10.29
CA VAL A 37 10.38 -5.57 10.09
C VAL A 37 9.17 -4.69 10.37
N ALA A 38 7.99 -5.02 9.86
CA ALA A 38 6.78 -4.25 10.04
C ALA A 38 6.40 -4.07 11.53
N ASN A 39 6.71 -5.05 12.37
CA ASN A 39 6.43 -4.99 13.81
C ASN A 39 7.64 -4.56 14.66
N SER A 40 8.78 -4.26 14.04
CA SER A 40 9.97 -3.84 14.76
C SER A 40 9.81 -2.41 15.30
N PRO A 41 10.00 -2.16 16.63
CA PRO A 41 9.95 -0.82 17.19
C PRO A 41 11.13 0.06 16.75
N ASN A 42 12.15 -0.53 16.16
CA ASN A 42 13.36 0.16 15.69
C ASN A 42 13.40 0.28 14.15
N GLY A 43 12.36 -0.17 13.45
CA GLY A 43 12.34 -0.25 12.00
C GLY A 43 13.22 -1.39 11.47
N GLY A 44 13.68 -1.24 10.25
CA GLY A 44 14.50 -2.20 9.54
C GLY A 44 14.33 -2.10 8.03
N VAL A 45 15.09 -2.88 7.29
CA VAL A 45 14.98 -2.98 5.83
C VAL A 45 14.05 -4.14 5.49
N TYR A 46 12.99 -3.85 4.75
CA TYR A 46 12.05 -4.88 4.31
C TYR A 46 12.72 -5.86 3.33
N PRO A 47 12.47 -7.16 3.47
CA PRO A 47 13.02 -8.14 2.54
C PRO A 47 12.41 -7.99 1.15
N PRO A 48 13.13 -8.40 0.08
CA PRO A 48 12.58 -8.43 -1.27
C PRO A 48 11.27 -9.21 -1.35
N GLY A 49 10.34 -8.71 -2.14
CA GLY A 49 9.00 -9.28 -2.27
C GLY A 49 7.97 -8.74 -1.27
N SER A 50 8.38 -7.97 -0.26
CA SER A 50 7.45 -7.34 0.66
C SER A 50 6.45 -6.46 -0.08
N VAL A 51 5.17 -6.63 0.26
CA VAL A 51 4.05 -5.82 -0.23
C VAL A 51 3.49 -5.05 0.95
N VAL A 52 3.33 -3.73 0.81
CA VAL A 52 2.73 -2.87 1.84
C VAL A 52 1.61 -2.08 1.21
N GLN A 53 0.43 -2.12 1.81
CA GLN A 53 -0.78 -1.54 1.25
C GLN A 53 -1.64 -0.90 2.34
N LEU A 54 -2.01 0.37 2.13
CA LEU A 54 -2.94 1.10 2.98
C LEU A 54 -4.32 1.23 2.31
N PHE A 55 -4.36 1.46 1.01
CA PHE A 55 -5.57 1.62 0.21
C PHE A 55 -5.65 0.57 -0.89
N PRO A 56 -6.86 0.16 -1.33
CA PRO A 56 -7.00 -0.82 -2.40
C PRO A 56 -6.29 -0.44 -3.71
N ASN A 57 -6.23 0.86 -4.02
CA ASN A 57 -5.71 1.38 -5.28
C ASN A 57 -4.20 1.71 -5.26
N GLU A 58 -3.55 1.65 -4.10
CA GLU A 58 -2.18 2.10 -3.93
C GLU A 58 -1.38 1.03 -3.19
N VAL A 59 -0.23 0.64 -3.72
CA VAL A 59 0.59 -0.40 -3.13
C VAL A 59 2.06 -0.16 -3.40
N MET A 60 2.90 -0.53 -2.43
CA MET A 60 4.35 -0.56 -2.54
C MET A 60 4.84 -2.01 -2.57
N VAL A 61 5.80 -2.30 -3.45
CA VAL A 61 6.47 -3.60 -3.51
C VAL A 61 7.97 -3.40 -3.39
N LYS A 62 8.58 -4.09 -2.44
CA LYS A 62 10.03 -4.17 -2.31
C LYS A 62 10.57 -5.09 -3.39
N ARG A 63 11.32 -4.53 -4.33
CA ARG A 63 11.94 -5.26 -5.42
C ARG A 63 13.23 -5.94 -4.96
N GLU A 64 13.86 -6.65 -5.86
CA GLU A 64 15.19 -7.23 -5.66
C GLU A 64 16.23 -6.15 -5.37
N GLN A 65 17.26 -6.51 -4.63
CA GLN A 65 18.35 -5.60 -4.28
C GLN A 65 19.00 -4.99 -5.53
N GLY A 66 19.13 -3.66 -5.55
CA GLY A 66 19.72 -2.91 -6.65
C GLY A 66 18.74 -2.54 -7.75
N PHE A 67 17.45 -2.80 -7.56
CA PHE A 67 16.41 -2.42 -8.52
C PHE A 67 16.37 -0.89 -8.74
N ASN A 68 16.34 -0.12 -7.65
CA ASN A 68 16.36 1.34 -7.70
C ASN A 68 16.90 1.93 -6.38
N PRO A 69 18.14 2.42 -6.35
CA PRO A 69 18.74 2.95 -5.12
C PRO A 69 18.06 4.25 -4.63
N ILE A 70 17.41 5.02 -5.52
CA ILE A 70 16.70 6.26 -5.14
C ILE A 70 15.52 5.94 -4.24
N THR A 71 14.79 4.88 -4.55
CA THR A 71 13.61 4.44 -3.79
C THR A 71 13.94 3.34 -2.79
N LYS A 72 15.21 3.08 -2.50
CA LYS A 72 15.64 1.92 -1.67
C LYS A 72 15.03 0.60 -2.16
N ASP A 73 14.95 0.43 -3.47
CA ASP A 73 14.36 -0.72 -4.15
C ASP A 73 12.82 -0.87 -3.99
N TRP A 74 12.11 0.15 -3.48
CA TRP A 74 10.66 0.17 -3.54
C TRP A 74 10.14 0.60 -4.91
N GLU A 75 9.14 -0.10 -5.41
CA GLU A 75 8.34 0.29 -6.56
C GLU A 75 6.91 0.58 -6.10
N PHE A 76 6.36 1.68 -6.57
CA PHE A 76 5.00 2.13 -6.26
C PHE A 76 4.06 1.76 -7.39
N PHE A 77 2.83 1.44 -7.04
CA PHE A 77 1.81 1.03 -7.99
C PHE A 77 0.51 1.76 -7.72
N GLU A 78 -0.11 2.22 -8.79
CA GLU A 78 -1.49 2.69 -8.82
C GLU A 78 -2.33 1.64 -9.55
N LEU A 79 -3.39 1.19 -8.89
CA LEU A 79 -4.24 0.11 -9.36
C LEU A 79 -5.65 0.59 -9.64
N ASP A 80 -6.23 0.09 -10.72
CA ASP A 80 -7.68 -0.02 -10.86
C ASP A 80 -8.12 -1.36 -10.27
N VAL A 81 -9.08 -1.32 -9.36
CA VAL A 81 -9.58 -2.50 -8.66
C VAL A 81 -11.07 -2.67 -8.89
N THR A 82 -11.46 -3.88 -9.24
CA THR A 82 -12.84 -4.28 -9.45
C THR A 82 -13.11 -5.64 -8.80
N GLU A 83 -14.34 -6.11 -8.81
CA GLU A 83 -14.69 -7.47 -8.37
C GLU A 83 -13.96 -8.58 -9.16
N ASN A 84 -13.44 -8.26 -10.34
CA ASN A 84 -12.69 -9.18 -11.19
C ASN A 84 -11.17 -9.16 -10.92
N GLY A 85 -10.70 -8.30 -9.99
CA GLY A 85 -9.29 -8.22 -9.61
C GLY A 85 -8.68 -6.85 -9.83
N SER A 86 -7.38 -6.82 -10.04
CA SER A 86 -6.56 -5.61 -10.17
C SER A 86 -6.04 -5.44 -11.60
N THR A 87 -5.89 -4.18 -12.01
CA THR A 87 -5.14 -3.78 -13.21
C THR A 87 -4.10 -2.75 -12.80
N ILE A 88 -2.87 -2.89 -13.25
CA ILE A 88 -1.81 -1.90 -12.98
C ILE A 88 -2.03 -0.71 -13.92
N ARG A 89 -2.41 0.42 -13.36
CA ARG A 89 -2.62 1.67 -14.09
C ARG A 89 -1.32 2.43 -14.29
N LYS A 90 -0.52 2.51 -13.24
CA LYS A 90 0.82 3.09 -13.25
C LYS A 90 1.74 2.32 -12.31
N ARG A 91 3.03 2.35 -12.63
CA ARG A 91 4.06 1.75 -11.79
C ARG A 91 5.38 2.53 -11.89
N GLY A 92 6.23 2.40 -10.85
CA GLY A 92 7.51 3.10 -10.75
C GLY A 92 7.52 4.05 -9.57
N PHE A 93 8.02 5.30 -9.75
CA PHE A 93 8.03 6.28 -8.67
C PHE A 93 7.81 7.72 -9.12
N GLN A 94 8.10 8.06 -10.39
CA GLN A 94 8.01 9.43 -10.87
C GLN A 94 6.57 9.89 -11.12
N ASP A 95 5.78 9.05 -11.79
CA ASP A 95 4.43 9.38 -12.27
C ASP A 95 3.32 8.66 -11.50
N VAL A 96 3.66 8.05 -10.35
CA VAL A 96 2.66 7.37 -9.52
C VAL A 96 2.11 8.36 -8.50
N VAL A 97 0.87 8.75 -8.70
CA VAL A 97 0.13 9.70 -7.84
C VAL A 97 -0.99 8.98 -7.12
N ASN A 98 -1.19 9.36 -5.86
CA ASN A 98 -2.33 8.85 -5.10
C ASN A 98 -3.64 9.55 -5.53
N ARG A 99 -4.76 9.02 -5.10
CA ARG A 99 -6.07 9.59 -5.43
C ARG A 99 -6.32 11.01 -4.86
N PHE A 100 -5.46 11.50 -4.00
CA PHE A 100 -5.49 12.88 -3.47
C PHE A 100 -4.57 13.82 -4.25
N GLY A 101 -3.96 13.36 -5.35
CA GLY A 101 -3.09 14.14 -6.22
C GLY A 101 -1.63 14.25 -5.77
N GLY A 102 -1.25 13.54 -4.70
CA GLY A 102 0.13 13.53 -4.20
C GLY A 102 0.98 12.43 -4.85
N ASN A 103 2.23 12.75 -5.21
CA ASN A 103 3.18 11.73 -5.65
C ASN A 103 3.54 10.80 -4.49
N CYS A 104 3.41 9.49 -4.68
CA CYS A 104 3.63 8.49 -3.63
C CYS A 104 5.05 8.57 -3.07
N PHE A 105 6.06 8.56 -3.93
CA PHE A 105 7.46 8.62 -3.50
C PHE A 105 7.79 9.94 -2.80
N ALA A 106 7.28 11.08 -3.27
CA ALA A 106 7.54 12.39 -2.66
C ALA A 106 7.06 12.47 -1.19
N CYS A 107 6.02 11.74 -0.84
CA CYS A 107 5.59 11.60 0.56
C CYS A 107 6.46 10.59 1.31
N HIS A 108 6.63 9.40 0.77
CA HIS A 108 7.33 8.30 1.42
C HIS A 108 8.83 8.56 1.66
N VAL A 109 9.49 9.37 0.82
CA VAL A 109 10.90 9.75 0.99
C VAL A 109 11.14 10.59 2.26
N GLN A 110 10.09 11.16 2.86
CA GLN A 110 10.17 11.91 4.11
C GLN A 110 10.32 11.01 5.33
N ALA A 111 10.06 9.72 5.21
CA ALA A 111 10.24 8.77 6.30
C ALA A 111 11.70 8.75 6.78
N LYS A 112 11.88 8.79 8.11
CA LYS A 112 13.22 8.67 8.72
C LYS A 112 13.92 7.39 8.22
N PRO A 113 15.26 7.39 8.10
CA PRO A 113 16.01 6.33 7.43
C PRO A 113 15.73 4.90 7.88
N GLN A 114 15.48 4.71 9.20
CA GLN A 114 15.22 3.40 9.80
C GLN A 114 13.90 2.77 9.36
N TRP A 115 12.95 3.55 8.86
CA TRP A 115 11.61 3.09 8.49
C TRP A 115 11.48 2.62 7.03
N ASP A 116 12.58 2.64 6.28
CA ASP A 116 12.63 2.10 4.90
C ASP A 116 11.49 2.60 3.98
N LEU A 117 11.23 3.91 4.02
CA LEU A 117 10.16 4.61 3.30
C LEU A 117 8.72 4.25 3.76
N ILE A 118 8.53 3.55 4.86
CA ILE A 118 7.20 3.30 5.40
C ILE A 118 6.76 4.44 6.29
N CYS A 119 5.61 5.03 5.97
CA CYS A 119 5.02 6.15 6.66
C CYS A 119 3.98 5.66 7.67
N GLU A 120 4.25 5.90 8.94
CA GLU A 120 3.27 5.80 10.04
C GLU A 120 3.44 7.05 10.92
N ASP A 121 2.62 7.16 11.97
CA ASP A 121 2.80 8.19 12.98
C ASP A 121 4.24 8.15 13.51
N ASP A 122 4.84 9.31 13.70
CA ASP A 122 6.23 9.48 14.16
C ASP A 122 7.35 9.04 13.20
N HIS A 123 7.03 8.53 12.02
CA HIS A 123 8.01 8.15 11.00
C HIS A 123 8.61 9.34 10.25
N GLY A 124 7.99 10.52 10.33
CA GLY A 124 8.48 11.76 9.73
C GLY A 124 7.76 12.19 8.46
N CYS A 125 6.82 11.40 7.97
CA CYS A 125 5.99 11.76 6.82
C CYS A 125 4.91 12.77 7.21
N ALA A 126 4.44 13.54 6.23
CA ALA A 126 3.25 14.36 6.40
C ALA A 126 2.02 13.49 6.66
N ALA A 127 1.13 13.96 7.53
CA ALA A 127 -0.13 13.27 7.80
C ALA A 127 -1.00 13.21 6.54
N LEU A 128 -1.74 12.11 6.40
CA LEU A 128 -2.72 11.97 5.33
C LEU A 128 -3.89 12.96 5.54
N PRO A 129 -4.46 13.51 4.47
CA PRO A 129 -5.57 14.48 4.55
C PRO A 129 -6.92 13.79 4.82
N ILE A 130 -6.94 12.60 5.39
CA ILE A 130 -8.13 11.80 5.69
C ILE A 130 -8.00 11.16 7.07
N ASN A 131 -9.13 10.88 7.69
CA ASN A 131 -9.19 10.25 9.01
C ASN A 131 -9.32 8.72 8.93
N ASP A 132 -9.22 8.07 10.10
CA ASP A 132 -9.29 6.61 10.21
C ASP A 132 -10.60 6.02 9.66
N LEU A 133 -11.74 6.71 9.82
CA LEU A 133 -13.00 6.26 9.25
C LEU A 133 -12.92 6.15 7.73
N ALA A 134 -12.31 7.14 7.08
CA ALA A 134 -12.12 7.15 5.63
C ALA A 134 -11.16 6.03 5.19
N ILE A 135 -10.06 5.83 5.91
CA ILE A 135 -9.10 4.76 5.65
C ILE A 135 -9.79 3.39 5.76
N HIS A 136 -10.45 3.09 6.87
CA HIS A 136 -11.14 1.83 7.08
C HIS A 136 -12.31 1.62 6.11
N SER A 137 -13.00 2.69 5.72
CA SER A 137 -14.08 2.62 4.73
C SER A 137 -13.56 2.16 3.37
N LEU A 138 -12.41 2.68 2.93
CA LEU A 138 -11.79 2.24 1.68
C LEU A 138 -11.29 0.80 1.76
N GLN A 139 -10.67 0.40 2.87
CA GLN A 139 -10.18 -0.96 3.11
C GLN A 139 -11.33 -1.98 3.13
N ASN A 140 -12.41 -1.70 3.87
CA ASN A 140 -13.55 -2.61 4.05
C ASN A 140 -14.50 -2.65 2.85
N THR A 141 -14.32 -1.78 1.88
CA THR A 141 -15.06 -1.77 0.61
C THR A 141 -14.18 -2.07 -0.59
N ASP A 142 -13.05 -2.76 -0.37
CA ASP A 142 -12.22 -3.27 -1.46
C ASP A 142 -13.04 -4.24 -2.34
N PRO A 143 -13.30 -3.89 -3.60
CA PRO A 143 -14.18 -4.68 -4.46
C PRO A 143 -13.63 -6.08 -4.78
N ARG A 144 -12.35 -6.32 -4.57
CA ARG A 144 -11.71 -7.64 -4.76
C ARG A 144 -12.04 -8.63 -3.63
N CYS A 145 -12.58 -8.13 -2.50
CA CYS A 145 -12.90 -8.93 -1.34
C CYS A 145 -14.31 -9.52 -1.45
N LYS A 146 -14.41 -10.84 -1.55
CA LYS A 146 -15.70 -11.55 -1.66
C LYS A 146 -16.50 -11.58 -0.34
N GLN A 147 -15.86 -11.35 0.79
CA GLN A 147 -16.43 -11.39 2.13
C GLN A 147 -16.07 -10.11 2.90
N SER A 148 -16.47 -8.97 2.38
CA SER A 148 -16.41 -7.72 3.12
C SER A 148 -17.81 -7.42 3.69
N ASP A 149 -17.88 -7.05 4.96
CA ASP A 149 -19.11 -6.62 5.62
C ASP A 149 -18.93 -5.19 6.14
N PRO A 150 -18.86 -4.20 5.23
CA PRO A 150 -18.72 -2.81 5.62
C PRO A 150 -19.98 -2.32 6.30
N THR A 151 -19.84 -1.50 7.35
CA THR A 151 -21.00 -0.81 7.93
C THR A 151 -21.62 0.15 6.91
N PHE A 152 -22.89 0.52 7.12
CA PHE A 152 -23.57 1.50 6.26
C PHE A 152 -22.76 2.81 6.14
N MET A 153 -22.22 3.31 7.26
CA MET A 153 -21.40 4.53 7.27
C MET A 153 -20.10 4.36 6.46
N GLN A 154 -19.45 3.21 6.55
CA GLN A 154 -18.26 2.91 5.73
C GLN A 154 -18.58 2.86 4.24
N SER A 155 -19.70 2.26 3.86
CA SER A 155 -20.14 2.20 2.47
C SER A 155 -20.44 3.61 1.91
N VAL A 156 -21.14 4.43 2.66
CA VAL A 156 -21.45 5.82 2.27
C VAL A 156 -20.17 6.65 2.18
N THR A 157 -19.28 6.56 3.19
CA THR A 157 -18.02 7.30 3.21
C THR A 157 -17.12 6.91 2.03
N ALA A 158 -16.99 5.63 1.75
CA ALA A 158 -16.20 5.14 0.62
C ALA A 158 -16.78 5.60 -0.73
N TRP A 159 -18.11 5.61 -0.85
CA TRP A 159 -18.79 6.12 -2.05
C TRP A 159 -18.47 7.60 -2.28
N PHE A 160 -18.57 8.43 -1.23
CA PHE A 160 -18.22 9.86 -1.32
C PHE A 160 -16.77 10.06 -1.75
N ILE A 161 -15.82 9.36 -1.12
CA ILE A 161 -14.40 9.49 -1.47
C ILE A 161 -14.18 9.13 -2.94
N ARG A 162 -14.74 8.01 -3.42
CA ARG A 162 -14.57 7.58 -4.81
C ARG A 162 -15.25 8.50 -5.82
N ALA A 163 -16.37 9.13 -5.43
CA ALA A 163 -17.11 10.03 -6.32
C ALA A 163 -16.42 11.39 -6.49
N PHE A 164 -15.71 11.87 -5.47
CA PHE A 164 -15.16 13.23 -5.43
C PHE A 164 -13.62 13.30 -5.44
N THR A 165 -12.93 12.17 -5.39
CA THR A 165 -11.48 12.13 -5.61
C THR A 165 -11.20 11.51 -6.98
N PRO A 166 -10.65 12.27 -7.93
CA PRO A 166 -10.28 11.72 -9.23
C PRO A 166 -9.21 10.64 -9.04
N LEU A 167 -9.34 9.57 -9.81
CA LEU A 167 -8.30 8.56 -10.01
C LEU A 167 -7.39 8.99 -11.15
#